data_864b8331161825a6d52468e84f5d7c9c
#
_entry.id   864b8331161825a6d52468e84f5d7c9c
#
_cell.length_a   1.000
_cell.length_b   1.000
_cell.length_c   1.000
_cell.angle_alpha   90.00
_cell.angle_beta   90.00
_cell.angle_gamma   90.00
#
_symmetry.space_group_name_H-M   'P 1'
#
loop_
_entity.id
_entity.type
_entity.pdbx_description
1 polymer ?
#
loop_
_entity_poly.entity_id
_entity_poly.type
_entity_poly.pdbx_seq_one_letter_code
_entity_poly.pdbx_strand_id
1 'polypeptide(L)'
;MLELMFKFWGFMEVHNMRRFKHLSQADRAVIQRMLAEKASIKSIADYLGYSRSAIYQEINRHTQTIAFSEDFKYSKPYNALQAQDLANRSHYSVGRSTKLTEAKKRQIRKDLERGMTPEMISNTSRTMHVTTRTIYNWINYYKIPGVTAETHLPMAGRRHRRSLSKKSRKAARQRSRDKEATELTIKHYWKSVDDRPESINSRKKPFHWEMDGVESKQSNYLVLTFVERKTRFTVAIRTKSKRSADIARAIESFISMYGDQCHSITHDRGAEFLNNQVSLLFSRYKIKQYVAHAYSAWERGSNENANRRLRRYFPKGTDFKKTTQAELNAATEKMNNWPLKLHSYRTPNHEFNKAKNRQNKPRNKKI
;
A
#
# COMPACT_ATOMS: atom_id res chain seq x y z
N MET A 1 -53.96 25.41 -28.15
CA MET A 1 -52.91 24.46 -27.81
C MET A 1 -52.01 24.91 -26.62
N LEU A 2 -52.32 26.01 -25.96
CA LEU A 2 -51.63 26.54 -24.77
C LEU A 2 -52.36 26.27 -23.44
N GLU A 3 -53.63 25.90 -23.47
CA GLU A 3 -54.41 25.60 -22.26
C GLU A 3 -54.30 24.15 -21.76
N LEU A 4 -53.74 23.24 -22.57
CA LEU A 4 -53.53 21.84 -22.17
C LEU A 4 -52.18 21.58 -21.48
N MET A 5 -51.25 22.53 -21.52
CA MET A 5 -49.97 22.43 -20.83
C MET A 5 -49.99 22.86 -19.35
N PHE A 6 -51.03 23.64 -18.94
CA PHE A 6 -51.12 24.09 -17.53
C PHE A 6 -51.84 23.09 -16.61
N LYS A 7 -52.50 22.04 -17.16
CA LYS A 7 -53.16 21.00 -16.36
C LYS A 7 -52.25 19.81 -15.99
N PHE A 8 -51.05 19.74 -16.54
CA PHE A 8 -50.07 18.64 -16.21
C PHE A 8 -49.02 19.04 -15.18
N TRP A 9 -49.00 20.30 -14.74
CA TRP A 9 -48.04 20.81 -13.75
C TRP A 9 -48.61 20.87 -12.33
N GLY A 10 -49.80 20.37 -12.10
CA GLY A 10 -50.51 20.40 -10.81
C GLY A 10 -50.43 19.14 -9.97
N PHE A 11 -49.69 18.09 -10.37
CA PHE A 11 -49.60 16.82 -9.63
C PHE A 11 -48.17 16.30 -9.47
N MET A 12 -47.22 17.18 -9.23
CA MET A 12 -46.04 16.83 -8.47
C MET A 12 -46.24 17.26 -7.00
N GLU A 13 -46.99 16.46 -6.27
CA GLU A 13 -46.85 16.44 -4.82
C GLU A 13 -45.36 16.11 -4.56
N VAL A 14 -44.62 17.15 -4.27
CA VAL A 14 -43.29 17.04 -3.62
C VAL A 14 -43.56 16.24 -2.35
N HIS A 15 -43.23 14.96 -2.38
CA HIS A 15 -43.10 14.18 -1.17
C HIS A 15 -42.06 14.90 -0.31
N ASN A 16 -42.58 15.76 0.54
CA ASN A 16 -41.83 16.49 1.55
C ASN A 16 -41.20 15.41 2.44
N MET A 17 -39.99 14.97 2.10
CA MET A 17 -39.22 14.12 3.00
C MET A 17 -39.21 14.85 4.33
N ARG A 18 -39.95 14.33 5.31
CA ARG A 18 -40.03 14.87 6.68
C ARG A 18 -38.62 14.97 7.18
N ARG A 19 -38.00 16.17 7.08
CA ARG A 19 -36.74 16.47 7.75
C ARG A 19 -37.04 16.38 9.23
N PHE A 20 -36.50 15.37 9.90
CA PHE A 20 -36.57 15.27 11.36
C PHE A 20 -35.95 16.53 11.93
N LYS A 21 -36.78 17.41 12.48
CA LYS A 21 -36.35 18.64 13.12
C LYS A 21 -35.98 18.31 14.57
N HIS A 22 -34.70 18.49 14.92
CA HIS A 22 -34.25 18.34 16.31
C HIS A 22 -34.56 19.58 17.10
N LEU A 23 -34.91 19.40 18.39
CA LEU A 23 -35.12 20.51 19.34
C LEU A 23 -33.83 21.32 19.50
N SER A 24 -33.91 22.61 19.27
CA SER A 24 -32.83 23.58 19.51
C SER A 24 -32.75 23.98 20.99
N GLN A 25 -31.69 24.68 21.36
CA GLN A 25 -31.58 25.28 22.71
C GLN A 25 -32.70 26.29 22.97
N ALA A 26 -33.11 27.08 21.96
CA ALA A 26 -34.22 28.02 22.07
C ALA A 26 -35.55 27.28 22.27
N ASP A 27 -35.80 26.19 21.57
CA ASP A 27 -37.01 25.37 21.76
C ASP A 27 -37.08 24.83 23.19
N ARG A 28 -35.95 24.35 23.75
CA ARG A 28 -35.85 23.86 25.12
C ARG A 28 -36.12 24.96 26.15
N ALA A 29 -35.63 26.18 25.92
CA ALA A 29 -35.93 27.31 26.77
C ALA A 29 -37.44 27.68 26.79
N VAL A 30 -38.09 27.59 25.62
CA VAL A 30 -39.54 27.77 25.52
C VAL A 30 -40.28 26.66 26.25
N ILE A 31 -39.88 25.39 26.11
CA ILE A 31 -40.48 24.28 26.87
C ILE A 31 -40.39 24.56 28.38
N GLN A 32 -39.22 24.95 28.87
CA GLN A 32 -39.03 25.25 30.30
C GLN A 32 -39.95 26.37 30.80
N ARG A 33 -40.06 27.46 30.03
CA ARG A 33 -40.93 28.62 30.37
C ARG A 33 -42.41 28.20 30.41
N MET A 34 -42.88 27.53 29.33
CA MET A 34 -44.29 27.14 29.26
C MET A 34 -44.68 26.09 30.32
N LEU A 35 -43.76 25.22 30.71
CA LEU A 35 -43.97 24.29 31.83
C LEU A 35 -44.08 25.04 33.17
N ALA A 36 -43.29 26.09 33.38
CA ALA A 36 -43.41 26.94 34.58
C ALA A 36 -44.77 27.68 34.62
N GLU A 37 -45.30 28.03 33.47
CA GLU A 37 -46.65 28.64 33.29
C GLU A 37 -47.79 27.59 33.34
N LYS A 38 -47.49 26.31 33.66
CA LYS A 38 -48.41 25.18 33.71
C LYS A 38 -49.15 24.89 32.41
N ALA A 39 -48.53 25.24 31.26
CA ALA A 39 -49.10 24.93 29.94
C ALA A 39 -49.16 23.41 29.67
N SER A 40 -50.16 22.97 28.92
CA SER A 40 -50.29 21.56 28.56
C SER A 40 -49.24 21.16 27.49
N ILE A 41 -48.86 19.88 27.49
CA ILE A 41 -47.94 19.33 26.48
C ILE A 41 -48.49 19.58 25.07
N LYS A 42 -49.82 19.53 24.87
CA LYS A 42 -50.43 19.83 23.60
C LYS A 42 -50.18 21.27 23.17
N SER A 43 -50.38 22.24 24.08
CA SER A 43 -50.12 23.64 23.82
C SER A 43 -48.66 23.94 23.48
N ILE A 44 -47.70 23.29 24.18
CA ILE A 44 -46.26 23.40 23.90
C ILE A 44 -45.92 22.84 22.52
N ALA A 45 -46.47 21.68 22.19
CA ALA A 45 -46.23 21.01 20.90
C ALA A 45 -46.78 21.87 19.75
N ASP A 46 -48.01 22.40 19.87
CA ASP A 46 -48.62 23.22 18.85
C ASP A 46 -47.84 24.53 18.65
N TYR A 47 -47.36 25.16 19.76
CA TYR A 47 -46.59 26.40 19.69
C TYR A 47 -45.23 26.21 19.00
N LEU A 48 -44.52 25.11 19.28
CA LEU A 48 -43.18 24.83 18.73
C LEU A 48 -43.21 24.10 17.37
N GLY A 49 -44.39 23.66 16.93
CA GLY A 49 -44.53 22.91 15.68
C GLY A 49 -43.93 21.50 15.70
N TYR A 50 -43.93 20.85 16.88
CA TYR A 50 -43.49 19.47 17.08
C TYR A 50 -44.69 18.54 17.39
N SER A 51 -44.46 17.22 17.28
CA SER A 51 -45.49 16.28 17.75
C SER A 51 -45.58 16.26 19.28
N ARG A 52 -46.77 15.99 19.80
CA ARG A 52 -46.99 15.82 21.23
C ARG A 52 -46.06 14.74 21.84
N SER A 53 -45.88 13.67 21.11
CA SER A 53 -44.96 12.58 21.49
C SER A 53 -43.52 13.05 21.64
N ALA A 54 -43.01 13.90 20.72
CA ALA A 54 -41.65 14.41 20.79
C ALA A 54 -41.45 15.31 22.04
N ILE A 55 -42.38 16.21 22.33
CA ILE A 55 -42.32 17.07 23.54
C ILE A 55 -42.44 16.22 24.79
N TYR A 56 -43.34 15.25 24.84
CA TYR A 56 -43.48 14.36 25.98
C TYR A 56 -42.19 13.56 26.25
N GLN A 57 -41.57 13.00 25.19
CA GLN A 57 -40.32 12.25 25.30
C GLN A 57 -39.16 13.15 25.78
N GLU A 58 -39.06 14.39 25.31
CA GLU A 58 -38.04 15.35 25.72
C GLU A 58 -38.18 15.66 27.22
N ILE A 59 -39.39 16.00 27.67
CA ILE A 59 -39.68 16.31 29.07
C ILE A 59 -39.38 15.11 29.96
N ASN A 60 -39.88 13.91 29.57
CA ASN A 60 -39.73 12.70 30.37
C ASN A 60 -38.29 12.22 30.45
N ARG A 61 -37.51 12.42 29.42
CA ARG A 61 -36.08 12.06 29.39
C ARG A 61 -35.23 12.94 30.32
N HIS A 62 -35.64 14.19 30.54
CA HIS A 62 -34.87 15.19 31.28
C HIS A 62 -35.48 15.60 32.61
N THR A 63 -36.59 14.96 32.98
CA THR A 63 -37.18 15.09 34.33
C THR A 63 -36.77 13.90 35.19
N GLN A 64 -35.93 14.11 36.20
CA GLN A 64 -35.54 13.07 37.14
C GLN A 64 -36.52 12.97 38.30
N THR A 65 -37.17 11.84 38.46
CA THR A 65 -37.96 11.54 39.68
C THR A 65 -37.06 10.83 40.67
N ILE A 66 -36.81 11.45 41.80
CA ILE A 66 -36.03 10.85 42.92
C ILE A 66 -37.06 10.39 43.95
N ALA A 67 -37.13 9.07 44.20
CA ALA A 67 -37.96 8.51 45.25
C ALA A 67 -37.11 8.40 46.52
N PHE A 68 -37.56 9.05 47.63
CA PHE A 68 -36.92 8.99 48.94
C PHE A 68 -37.61 7.93 49.87
N SER A 69 -38.88 7.60 49.55
CA SER A 69 -39.69 6.54 50.21
C SER A 69 -40.83 6.17 49.26
N GLU A 70 -41.59 5.11 49.62
CA GLU A 70 -42.75 4.70 48.83
C GLU A 70 -43.80 5.82 48.69
N ASP A 71 -43.86 6.72 49.67
CA ASP A 71 -44.85 7.81 49.77
C ASP A 71 -44.32 9.18 49.35
N PHE A 72 -43.00 9.33 49.17
CA PHE A 72 -42.39 10.66 48.87
C PHE A 72 -41.58 10.60 47.60
N LYS A 73 -42.14 11.10 46.48
CA LYS A 73 -41.51 11.21 45.17
C LYS A 73 -41.28 12.70 44.85
N TYR A 74 -40.03 13.12 44.75
CA TYR A 74 -39.65 14.43 44.26
C TYR A 74 -39.24 14.35 42.79
N SER A 75 -39.91 15.14 41.94
CA SER A 75 -39.49 15.27 40.55
C SER A 75 -38.72 16.56 40.36
N LYS A 76 -37.47 16.45 39.92
CA LYS A 76 -36.71 17.64 39.50
C LYS A 76 -37.41 18.29 38.31
N PRO A 77 -37.64 19.62 38.32
CA PRO A 77 -38.25 20.32 37.20
C PRO A 77 -37.35 20.19 35.94
N TYR A 78 -37.95 20.25 34.79
CA TYR A 78 -37.25 20.27 33.51
C TYR A 78 -36.30 21.45 33.45
N ASN A 79 -35.02 21.22 33.06
CA ASN A 79 -34.01 22.25 32.91
C ASN A 79 -33.48 22.26 31.48
N ALA A 80 -33.72 23.35 30.75
CA ALA A 80 -33.36 23.49 29.32
C ALA A 80 -31.86 23.40 29.07
N LEU A 81 -31.00 23.93 29.95
CA LEU A 81 -29.55 23.91 29.81
C LEU A 81 -29.00 22.49 30.00
N GLN A 82 -29.48 21.79 31.03
CA GLN A 82 -29.10 20.39 31.24
C GLN A 82 -29.58 19.50 30.11
N ALA A 83 -30.81 19.70 29.61
CA ALA A 83 -31.34 18.96 28.45
C ALA A 83 -30.51 19.22 27.21
N GLN A 84 -30.04 20.45 26.95
CA GLN A 84 -29.19 20.79 25.85
C GLN A 84 -27.80 20.15 25.98
N ASP A 85 -27.19 20.15 27.17
CA ASP A 85 -25.89 19.55 27.42
C ASP A 85 -25.95 18.01 27.20
N LEU A 86 -26.98 17.36 27.70
CA LEU A 86 -27.21 15.93 27.46
C LEU A 86 -27.46 15.62 25.97
N ALA A 87 -28.20 16.46 25.26
CA ALA A 87 -28.39 16.31 23.81
C ALA A 87 -27.05 16.46 23.05
N ASN A 88 -26.24 17.46 23.41
CA ASN A 88 -24.91 17.64 22.85
C ASN A 88 -24.02 16.43 23.13
N ARG A 89 -23.97 15.90 24.34
CA ARG A 89 -23.22 14.67 24.68
C ARG A 89 -23.71 13.48 23.88
N SER A 90 -25.01 13.29 23.71
CA SER A 90 -25.58 12.25 22.88
C SER A 90 -25.15 12.39 21.41
N HIS A 91 -25.14 13.60 20.87
CA HIS A 91 -24.68 13.87 19.51
C HIS A 91 -23.21 13.48 19.31
N TYR A 92 -22.33 13.71 20.28
CA TYR A 92 -20.92 13.29 20.22
C TYR A 92 -20.74 11.78 20.37
N SER A 93 -21.70 11.09 20.97
CA SER A 93 -21.67 9.62 21.12
C SER A 93 -22.33 8.86 19.97
N VAL A 94 -23.06 9.54 19.08
CA VAL A 94 -23.74 8.93 17.93
C VAL A 94 -22.72 8.65 16.82
N GLY A 95 -22.44 7.39 16.60
CA GLY A 95 -21.59 6.93 15.54
C GLY A 95 -21.06 5.52 15.84
N ARG A 96 -20.65 4.83 14.77
CA ARG A 96 -20.00 3.53 14.95
C ARG A 96 -18.70 3.72 15.73
N SER A 97 -18.52 3.00 16.83
CA SER A 97 -17.28 3.00 17.61
C SER A 97 -16.06 2.75 16.71
N THR A 98 -15.00 3.52 16.96
CA THR A 98 -13.77 3.33 16.18
C THR A 98 -13.17 1.95 16.43
N LYS A 99 -12.77 1.26 15.35
CA LYS A 99 -12.03 0.01 15.43
C LYS A 99 -10.55 0.20 15.81
N LEU A 100 -10.11 1.45 15.95
CA LEU A 100 -8.72 1.81 16.24
C LEU A 100 -8.45 1.79 17.75
N THR A 101 -8.01 0.67 18.26
CA THR A 101 -7.57 0.51 19.65
C THR A 101 -6.10 0.90 19.82
N GLU A 102 -5.67 1.18 21.05
CA GLU A 102 -4.25 1.50 21.35
C GLU A 102 -3.30 0.37 20.96
N ALA A 103 -3.71 -0.88 21.14
CA ALA A 103 -2.93 -2.04 20.67
C ALA A 103 -2.74 -2.01 19.14
N LYS A 104 -3.78 -1.69 18.37
CA LYS A 104 -3.69 -1.56 16.92
C LYS A 104 -2.82 -0.38 16.49
N LYS A 105 -2.87 0.76 17.17
CA LYS A 105 -1.99 1.90 16.89
C LYS A 105 -0.54 1.51 17.05
N ARG A 106 -0.18 0.86 18.16
CA ARG A 106 1.19 0.36 18.42
C ARG A 106 1.64 -0.66 17.39
N GLN A 107 0.78 -1.62 17.03
CA GLN A 107 1.10 -2.63 16.02
C GLN A 107 1.30 -2.02 14.64
N ILE A 108 0.41 -1.14 14.19
CA ILE A 108 0.53 -0.47 12.88
C ILE A 108 1.82 0.36 12.82
N ARG A 109 2.15 1.11 13.88
CA ARG A 109 3.41 1.88 13.93
C ARG A 109 4.61 0.95 13.77
N LYS A 110 4.70 -0.09 14.59
CA LYS A 110 5.81 -1.08 14.57
C LYS A 110 5.98 -1.71 13.19
N ASP A 111 4.88 -2.07 12.53
CA ASP A 111 4.93 -2.69 11.21
C ASP A 111 5.33 -1.70 10.10
N LEU A 112 4.86 -0.44 10.20
CA LEU A 112 5.29 0.63 9.29
C LEU A 112 6.79 0.95 9.44
N GLU A 113 7.31 1.00 10.66
CA GLU A 113 8.74 1.19 10.96
C GLU A 113 9.60 0.04 10.40
N ARG A 114 9.06 -1.18 10.33
CA ARG A 114 9.67 -2.33 9.64
C ARG A 114 9.60 -2.22 8.11
N GLY A 115 8.97 -1.18 7.58
CA GLY A 115 8.82 -0.93 6.15
C GLY A 115 7.63 -1.60 5.51
N MET A 116 6.73 -2.22 6.27
CA MET A 116 5.49 -2.78 5.73
C MET A 116 4.55 -1.68 5.24
N THR A 117 3.79 -1.98 4.20
CA THR A 117 2.75 -1.06 3.71
C THR A 117 1.40 -1.36 4.38
N PRO A 118 0.45 -0.40 4.39
CA PRO A 118 -0.90 -0.65 4.90
C PRO A 118 -1.59 -1.88 4.31
N GLU A 119 -1.31 -2.19 3.02
CA GLU A 119 -1.81 -3.39 2.36
C GLU A 119 -1.23 -4.68 2.97
N MET A 120 0.08 -4.69 3.22
CA MET A 120 0.74 -5.82 3.89
C MET A 120 0.17 -6.02 5.29
N ILE A 121 0.06 -4.95 6.09
CA ILE A 121 -0.44 -4.98 7.46
C ILE A 121 -1.86 -5.53 7.52
N SER A 122 -2.76 -5.05 6.65
CA SER A 122 -4.17 -5.50 6.65
C SER A 122 -4.34 -6.97 6.26
N ASN A 123 -3.41 -7.53 5.47
CA ASN A 123 -3.54 -8.89 4.94
C ASN A 123 -2.68 -9.93 5.66
N THR A 124 -1.75 -9.52 6.52
CA THR A 124 -0.89 -10.46 7.27
C THR A 124 -1.23 -10.54 8.75
N SER A 125 -1.82 -9.50 9.34
CA SER A 125 -2.14 -9.47 10.76
C SER A 125 -3.48 -10.15 11.03
N ARG A 126 -3.45 -11.27 11.74
CA ARG A 126 -4.66 -12.02 12.16
C ARG A 126 -5.57 -11.23 13.11
N THR A 127 -5.03 -10.25 13.83
CA THR A 127 -5.78 -9.48 14.85
C THR A 127 -6.27 -8.13 14.32
N MET A 128 -5.82 -7.70 13.14
CA MET A 128 -6.12 -6.37 12.63
C MET A 128 -7.59 -6.21 12.23
N HIS A 129 -8.16 -7.17 11.50
CA HIS A 129 -9.55 -7.18 11.02
C HIS A 129 -10.05 -5.84 10.47
N VAL A 130 -9.18 -5.12 9.73
CA VAL A 130 -9.50 -3.85 9.09
C VAL A 130 -8.99 -3.83 7.66
N THR A 131 -9.67 -3.06 6.79
CA THR A 131 -9.29 -2.96 5.39
C THR A 131 -8.05 -2.07 5.22
N THR A 132 -7.31 -2.28 4.16
CA THR A 132 -6.20 -1.42 3.74
C THR A 132 -6.59 0.05 3.71
N ARG A 133 -7.78 0.37 3.17
CA ARG A 133 -8.31 1.74 3.10
C ARG A 133 -8.48 2.36 4.49
N THR A 134 -8.93 1.57 5.46
CA THR A 134 -9.08 2.03 6.84
C THR A 134 -7.74 2.44 7.45
N ILE A 135 -6.68 1.66 7.23
CA ILE A 135 -5.33 1.99 7.72
C ILE A 135 -4.81 3.26 7.04
N TYR A 136 -4.97 3.41 5.71
CA TYR A 136 -4.61 4.65 5.02
C TYR A 136 -5.36 5.86 5.58
N ASN A 137 -6.66 5.74 5.85
CA ASN A 137 -7.44 6.82 6.45
C ASN A 137 -6.92 7.18 7.85
N TRP A 138 -6.58 6.20 8.68
CA TRP A 138 -6.03 6.48 10.01
C TRP A 138 -4.68 7.22 9.95
N ILE A 139 -3.84 6.90 8.97
CA ILE A 139 -2.57 7.60 8.75
C ILE A 139 -2.82 9.03 8.23
N ASN A 140 -3.66 9.18 7.20
CA ASN A 140 -3.93 10.48 6.57
C ASN A 140 -4.66 11.46 7.50
N TYR A 141 -5.48 10.95 8.43
CA TYR A 141 -6.15 11.77 9.44
C TYR A 141 -5.39 11.84 10.77
N TYR A 142 -4.10 11.52 10.78
CA TYR A 142 -3.20 11.63 11.96
C TYR A 142 -3.73 10.92 13.21
N LYS A 143 -4.51 9.82 13.05
CA LYS A 143 -5.09 9.08 14.17
C LYS A 143 -4.10 8.17 14.90
N ILE A 144 -2.89 7.98 14.33
CA ILE A 144 -1.81 7.17 14.90
C ILE A 144 -0.67 8.12 15.27
N PRO A 145 -0.43 8.40 16.54
CA PRO A 145 0.62 9.31 16.99
C PRO A 145 2.01 8.91 16.43
N GLY A 146 2.75 9.89 15.90
CA GLY A 146 4.09 9.70 15.35
C GLY A 146 4.14 9.01 13.97
N VAL A 147 2.98 8.76 13.32
CA VAL A 147 2.90 8.20 11.98
C VAL A 147 2.32 9.23 11.02
N THR A 148 3.07 9.58 9.98
CA THR A 148 2.62 10.46 8.90
C THR A 148 2.75 9.78 7.54
N ALA A 149 2.03 10.27 6.54
CA ALA A 149 2.11 9.76 5.18
C ALA A 149 3.50 9.99 4.57
N GLU A 150 4.12 11.13 4.88
CA GLU A 150 5.44 11.51 4.35
C GLU A 150 6.55 10.59 4.82
N THR A 151 6.53 10.21 6.11
CA THR A 151 7.61 9.45 6.73
C THR A 151 7.45 7.93 6.62
N HIS A 152 6.21 7.45 6.58
CA HIS A 152 5.93 6.01 6.72
C HIS A 152 5.33 5.36 5.47
N LEU A 153 4.73 6.15 4.55
CA LEU A 153 4.16 5.58 3.33
C LEU A 153 5.15 5.59 2.16
N PRO A 154 5.07 4.62 1.25
CA PRO A 154 5.83 4.65 0.00
C PRO A 154 5.60 5.97 -0.75
N MET A 155 6.65 6.53 -1.31
CA MET A 155 6.63 7.80 -2.06
C MET A 155 6.07 8.99 -1.25
N ALA A 156 6.26 9.02 0.06
CA ALA A 156 5.72 10.05 0.96
C ALA A 156 4.20 10.25 0.79
N GLY A 157 3.46 9.16 0.61
CA GLY A 157 2.00 9.19 0.41
C GLY A 157 1.53 9.70 -0.95
N ARG A 158 2.44 10.09 -1.86
CA ARG A 158 2.08 10.56 -3.20
C ARG A 158 1.56 9.42 -4.07
N ARG A 159 0.56 9.71 -4.91
CA ARG A 159 0.06 8.72 -5.87
C ARG A 159 1.13 8.35 -6.89
N HIS A 160 1.28 7.07 -7.18
CA HIS A 160 2.17 6.60 -8.24
C HIS A 160 1.69 7.15 -9.60
N ARG A 161 2.62 7.69 -10.41
CA ARG A 161 2.29 8.06 -11.80
C ARG A 161 1.80 6.80 -12.53
N ARG A 162 0.72 6.93 -13.31
CA ARG A 162 0.23 5.84 -14.15
C ARG A 162 1.36 5.37 -15.08
N SER A 163 1.50 4.07 -15.24
CA SER A 163 2.45 3.51 -16.21
C SER A 163 2.09 3.96 -17.63
N LEU A 164 3.09 4.07 -18.50
CA LEU A 164 2.89 4.37 -19.91
C LEU A 164 1.85 3.45 -20.53
N SER A 165 1.01 3.99 -21.44
CA SER A 165 -0.01 3.21 -22.14
C SER A 165 0.63 2.06 -22.94
N LYS A 166 -0.16 1.02 -23.28
CA LYS A 166 0.30 -0.07 -24.16
C LYS A 166 0.83 0.46 -25.50
N LYS A 167 0.19 1.51 -26.05
CA LYS A 167 0.59 2.18 -27.30
C LYS A 167 1.98 2.85 -27.18
N SER A 168 2.24 3.59 -26.09
CA SER A 168 3.54 4.24 -25.84
C SER A 168 4.66 3.22 -25.63
N ARG A 169 4.37 2.08 -24.98
CA ARG A 169 5.33 0.97 -24.82
C ARG A 169 5.66 0.30 -26.15
N LYS A 170 4.66 0.07 -27.03
CA LYS A 170 4.86 -0.49 -28.38
C LYS A 170 5.71 0.43 -29.25
N ALA A 171 5.45 1.74 -29.23
CA ALA A 171 6.24 2.73 -29.98
C ALA A 171 7.69 2.81 -29.49
N ALA A 172 7.95 2.78 -28.17
CA ALA A 172 9.30 2.76 -27.60
C ALA A 172 10.06 1.47 -28.00
N ARG A 173 9.38 0.33 -28.01
CA ARG A 173 9.96 -0.96 -28.44
C ARG A 173 10.33 -0.95 -29.93
N GLN A 174 9.50 -0.35 -30.79
CA GLN A 174 9.80 -0.24 -32.23
C GLN A 174 11.05 0.63 -32.48
N ARG A 175 11.13 1.82 -31.85
CA ARG A 175 12.32 2.70 -31.96
C ARG A 175 13.61 2.01 -31.48
N SER A 176 13.51 1.11 -30.52
CA SER A 176 14.63 0.31 -30.03
C SER A 176 15.11 -0.69 -31.06
N ARG A 177 14.17 -1.40 -31.73
CA ARG A 177 14.48 -2.37 -32.80
C ARG A 177 15.14 -1.71 -34.02
N ASP A 178 14.69 -0.51 -34.38
CA ASP A 178 15.24 0.24 -35.51
C ASP A 178 16.69 0.68 -35.27
N LYS A 179 17.08 0.95 -34.01
CA LYS A 179 18.49 1.20 -33.64
C LYS A 179 19.35 -0.06 -33.55
N GLU A 180 18.73 -1.19 -33.24
CA GLU A 180 19.39 -2.49 -33.07
C GLU A 180 19.91 -3.08 -34.37
N ALA A 181 19.27 -2.73 -35.49
CA ALA A 181 19.69 -3.13 -36.83
C ALA A 181 21.08 -2.56 -37.23
N THR A 182 21.57 -1.55 -36.51
CA THR A 182 22.84 -0.85 -36.80
C THR A 182 24.04 -1.39 -36.00
N GLU A 183 23.85 -2.25 -34.97
CA GLU A 183 24.91 -2.66 -34.04
C GLU A 183 25.26 -4.17 -34.09
N LEU A 184 25.23 -4.79 -35.25
CA LEU A 184 25.42 -6.23 -35.43
C LEU A 184 26.89 -6.68 -35.45
N THR A 185 27.67 -6.52 -34.38
CA THR A 185 29.07 -7.00 -34.44
C THR A 185 29.62 -7.77 -33.24
N ILE A 186 28.83 -8.09 -32.19
CA ILE A 186 29.36 -8.93 -31.09
C ILE A 186 28.34 -10.06 -30.76
N LYS A 187 28.41 -11.13 -31.51
CA LYS A 187 27.49 -12.27 -31.44
C LYS A 187 28.19 -13.55 -30.99
N HIS A 188 28.53 -13.81 -29.73
CA HIS A 188 28.91 -15.20 -29.44
C HIS A 188 28.47 -15.78 -28.09
N TYR A 189 28.14 -15.01 -27.08
CA TYR A 189 27.90 -15.57 -25.75
C TYR A 189 26.54 -15.24 -25.11
N TRP A 190 25.77 -14.32 -25.68
CA TRP A 190 24.47 -13.91 -25.13
C TRP A 190 23.35 -14.08 -26.16
N LYS A 191 22.13 -14.20 -25.67
CA LYS A 191 20.90 -14.31 -26.45
C LYS A 191 20.01 -13.07 -26.24
N SER A 192 19.22 -12.73 -27.27
CA SER A 192 18.16 -11.73 -27.09
C SER A 192 17.15 -12.18 -26.04
N VAL A 193 16.52 -11.23 -25.38
CA VAL A 193 15.38 -11.54 -24.50
C VAL A 193 14.22 -12.22 -25.26
N ASP A 194 14.13 -12.03 -26.59
CA ASP A 194 13.14 -12.69 -27.43
C ASP A 194 13.38 -14.20 -27.53
N ASP A 195 14.65 -14.65 -27.44
CA ASP A 195 15.04 -16.07 -27.44
C ASP A 195 14.80 -16.75 -26.08
N ARG A 196 14.32 -16.01 -25.11
CA ARG A 196 14.08 -16.53 -23.76
C ARG A 196 12.81 -17.39 -23.75
N PRO A 197 12.89 -18.68 -23.37
CA PRO A 197 11.75 -19.58 -23.37
C PRO A 197 10.54 -19.04 -22.58
N GLU A 198 9.34 -19.35 -23.06
CA GLU A 198 8.10 -18.93 -22.41
C GLU A 198 7.99 -19.43 -20.96
N SER A 199 8.56 -20.59 -20.64
CA SER A 199 8.62 -21.10 -19.26
C SER A 199 9.40 -20.17 -18.30
N ILE A 200 10.34 -19.37 -18.83
CA ILE A 200 11.07 -18.33 -18.09
C ILE A 200 10.28 -17.02 -18.11
N ASN A 201 9.70 -16.65 -19.26
CA ASN A 201 8.90 -15.43 -19.41
C ASN A 201 7.69 -15.42 -18.48
N SER A 202 6.97 -16.53 -18.40
CA SER A 202 5.81 -16.71 -17.51
C SER A 202 6.18 -16.82 -16.03
N ARG A 203 7.48 -16.81 -15.69
CA ARG A 203 7.98 -16.91 -14.29
C ARG A 203 7.52 -18.17 -13.55
N LYS A 204 7.21 -19.24 -14.26
CA LYS A 204 6.79 -20.53 -13.67
C LYS A 204 7.97 -21.27 -13.05
N LYS A 205 9.14 -21.21 -13.70
CA LYS A 205 10.39 -21.84 -13.22
C LYS A 205 11.17 -20.89 -12.31
N PRO A 206 11.72 -21.33 -11.18
CA PRO A 206 12.62 -20.54 -10.34
C PRO A 206 14.05 -20.50 -10.89
N PHE A 207 14.90 -19.69 -10.26
CA PHE A 207 16.34 -19.58 -10.49
C PHE A 207 16.72 -18.93 -11.82
N HIS A 208 15.85 -18.05 -12.30
CA HIS A 208 16.11 -17.14 -13.40
C HIS A 208 16.12 -15.71 -12.86
N TRP A 209 17.24 -15.03 -13.07
CA TRP A 209 17.49 -13.74 -12.42
C TRP A 209 17.45 -12.58 -13.39
N GLU A 210 17.14 -11.42 -12.88
CA GLU A 210 17.35 -10.13 -13.53
C GLU A 210 18.48 -9.41 -12.79
N MET A 211 19.43 -8.80 -13.52
CA MET A 211 20.54 -8.04 -12.96
C MET A 211 20.47 -6.59 -13.44
N ASP A 212 20.80 -5.65 -12.55
CA ASP A 212 20.81 -4.21 -12.86
C ASP A 212 21.79 -3.47 -11.96
N GLY A 213 22.24 -2.28 -12.41
CA GLY A 213 23.14 -1.41 -11.70
C GLY A 213 22.42 -0.23 -11.04
N VAL A 214 22.58 -0.05 -9.73
CA VAL A 214 22.11 1.13 -9.02
C VAL A 214 23.28 2.06 -8.75
N GLU A 215 23.33 3.16 -9.50
CA GLU A 215 24.47 4.10 -9.47
C GLU A 215 24.44 5.03 -8.27
N SER A 216 25.65 5.40 -7.79
CA SER A 216 25.90 6.57 -6.97
C SER A 216 26.04 7.82 -7.85
N LYS A 217 25.53 8.96 -7.39
CA LYS A 217 25.81 10.25 -8.04
C LYS A 217 27.08 10.93 -7.47
N GLN A 218 27.59 10.45 -6.32
CA GLN A 218 28.66 11.10 -5.58
C GLN A 218 29.99 10.34 -5.72
N SER A 219 29.97 9.12 -6.24
CA SER A 219 31.17 8.31 -6.41
C SER A 219 31.03 7.32 -7.58
N ASN A 220 32.14 6.73 -8.01
CA ASN A 220 32.13 5.68 -9.03
C ASN A 220 31.55 4.35 -8.53
N TYR A 221 31.27 4.22 -7.23
CA TYR A 221 30.70 3.03 -6.64
C TYR A 221 29.27 2.83 -7.10
N LEU A 222 28.89 1.59 -7.34
CA LEU A 222 27.52 1.20 -7.64
C LEU A 222 27.17 -0.08 -6.89
N VAL A 223 25.88 -0.39 -6.89
CA VAL A 223 25.34 -1.62 -6.33
C VAL A 223 24.73 -2.43 -7.45
N LEU A 224 25.22 -3.65 -7.68
CA LEU A 224 24.56 -4.63 -8.54
C LEU A 224 23.42 -5.26 -7.75
N THR A 225 22.24 -5.23 -8.32
CA THR A 225 21.07 -5.91 -7.79
C THR A 225 20.74 -7.12 -8.64
N PHE A 226 20.59 -8.26 -7.99
CA PHE A 226 20.15 -9.51 -8.59
C PHE A 226 18.78 -9.85 -8.03
N VAL A 227 17.79 -10.05 -8.90
CA VAL A 227 16.42 -10.33 -8.49
C VAL A 227 15.94 -11.61 -9.13
N GLU A 228 15.61 -12.60 -8.31
CA GLU A 228 15.03 -13.83 -8.80
C GLU A 228 13.59 -13.57 -9.29
N ARG A 229 13.32 -13.96 -10.55
CA ARG A 229 12.14 -13.52 -11.31
C ARG A 229 10.83 -14.07 -10.76
N LYS A 230 10.82 -15.28 -10.21
CA LYS A 230 9.62 -15.93 -9.68
C LYS A 230 9.36 -15.48 -8.25
N THR A 231 10.34 -15.60 -7.38
CA THR A 231 10.19 -15.40 -5.93
C THR A 231 10.37 -13.95 -5.49
N ARG A 232 10.98 -13.11 -6.35
CA ARG A 232 11.38 -11.73 -6.05
C ARG A 232 12.47 -11.63 -4.99
N PHE A 233 13.14 -12.75 -4.69
CA PHE A 233 14.30 -12.75 -3.81
C PHE A 233 15.37 -11.83 -4.39
N THR A 234 15.92 -10.96 -3.56
CA THR A 234 16.81 -9.87 -3.99
C THR A 234 18.15 -9.97 -3.27
N VAL A 235 19.22 -9.86 -4.03
CA VAL A 235 20.59 -9.76 -3.55
C VAL A 235 21.17 -8.45 -4.06
N ALA A 236 21.95 -7.75 -3.25
CA ALA A 236 22.65 -6.52 -3.60
C ALA A 236 24.14 -6.63 -3.27
N ILE A 237 24.98 -6.38 -4.26
CA ILE A 237 26.45 -6.47 -4.10
C ILE A 237 27.06 -5.14 -4.50
N ARG A 238 27.87 -4.57 -3.60
CA ARG A 238 28.61 -3.34 -3.85
C ARG A 238 29.80 -3.60 -4.76
N THR A 239 30.02 -2.72 -5.72
CA THR A 239 31.21 -2.73 -6.57
C THR A 239 31.88 -1.36 -6.62
N LYS A 240 33.20 -1.33 -6.79
CA LYS A 240 34.01 -0.09 -6.74
C LYS A 240 33.80 0.80 -7.94
N SER A 241 33.48 0.23 -9.09
CA SER A 241 33.27 1.00 -10.33
C SER A 241 32.49 0.19 -11.37
N LYS A 242 32.17 0.81 -12.50
CA LYS A 242 31.59 0.16 -13.69
C LYS A 242 32.59 -0.58 -14.57
N ARG A 243 33.86 -0.64 -14.18
CA ARG A 243 34.89 -1.37 -14.95
C ARG A 243 34.53 -2.86 -14.99
N SER A 244 34.74 -3.48 -16.15
CA SER A 244 34.41 -4.89 -16.38
C SER A 244 34.99 -5.83 -15.30
N ALA A 245 36.20 -5.57 -14.83
CA ALA A 245 36.83 -6.36 -13.78
C ALA A 245 36.13 -6.23 -12.41
N ASP A 246 35.63 -5.05 -12.06
CA ASP A 246 34.92 -4.82 -10.80
C ASP A 246 33.53 -5.46 -10.86
N ILE A 247 32.86 -5.35 -12.01
CA ILE A 247 31.57 -5.98 -12.29
C ILE A 247 31.69 -7.50 -12.28
N ALA A 248 32.72 -8.06 -12.95
CA ALA A 248 32.95 -9.50 -12.96
C ALA A 248 33.17 -10.05 -11.55
N ARG A 249 33.98 -9.38 -10.70
CA ARG A 249 34.17 -9.77 -9.29
C ARG A 249 32.87 -9.77 -8.50
N ALA A 250 32.01 -8.78 -8.70
CA ALA A 250 30.71 -8.74 -8.01
C ALA A 250 29.77 -9.86 -8.51
N ILE A 251 29.76 -10.16 -9.81
CA ILE A 251 29.03 -11.31 -10.38
C ILE A 251 29.59 -12.62 -9.84
N GLU A 252 30.90 -12.77 -9.75
CA GLU A 252 31.56 -13.96 -9.20
C GLU A 252 31.19 -14.18 -7.74
N SER A 253 31.16 -13.10 -6.94
CA SER A 253 30.66 -13.15 -5.57
C SER A 253 29.20 -13.59 -5.49
N PHE A 254 28.34 -13.16 -6.42
CA PHE A 254 26.97 -13.65 -6.51
C PHE A 254 26.90 -15.13 -6.87
N ILE A 255 27.69 -15.57 -7.85
CA ILE A 255 27.73 -16.96 -8.31
C ILE A 255 28.23 -17.88 -7.22
N SER A 256 29.24 -17.47 -6.42
CA SER A 256 29.74 -18.26 -5.29
C SER A 256 28.67 -18.56 -4.24
N MET A 257 27.69 -17.65 -4.07
CA MET A 257 26.62 -17.80 -3.09
C MET A 257 25.36 -18.52 -3.67
N TYR A 258 25.07 -18.30 -4.95
CA TYR A 258 23.79 -18.69 -5.57
C TYR A 258 23.93 -19.40 -6.91
N GLY A 259 25.13 -19.83 -7.32
CA GLY A 259 25.40 -20.46 -8.61
C GLY A 259 24.50 -21.66 -8.91
N ASP A 260 24.29 -22.54 -7.95
CA ASP A 260 23.40 -23.70 -8.08
C ASP A 260 21.93 -23.30 -8.26
N GLN A 261 21.56 -22.10 -7.84
CA GLN A 261 20.25 -21.51 -7.98
C GLN A 261 20.24 -20.39 -9.04
N CYS A 262 21.15 -20.46 -10.05
CA CYS A 262 21.25 -19.49 -11.12
C CYS A 262 21.34 -20.17 -12.49
N HIS A 263 20.22 -20.37 -13.16
CA HIS A 263 20.17 -20.98 -14.49
C HIS A 263 20.30 -19.97 -15.62
N SER A 264 19.88 -18.74 -15.40
CA SER A 264 20.04 -17.64 -16.34
C SER A 264 20.02 -16.27 -15.67
N ILE A 265 20.67 -15.32 -16.32
CA ILE A 265 20.64 -13.90 -15.95
C ILE A 265 20.16 -13.09 -17.14
N THR A 266 19.25 -12.15 -16.89
CA THR A 266 18.80 -11.14 -17.86
C THR A 266 19.27 -9.76 -17.37
N HIS A 267 19.94 -9.01 -18.24
CA HIS A 267 20.39 -7.64 -17.97
C HIS A 267 20.12 -6.71 -19.18
N ASP A 268 20.43 -5.44 -19.05
CA ASP A 268 20.36 -4.50 -20.17
C ASP A 268 21.62 -4.51 -21.04
N ARG A 269 21.67 -3.58 -21.99
CA ARG A 269 22.79 -3.38 -22.90
C ARG A 269 23.87 -2.46 -22.35
N GLY A 270 23.98 -2.32 -21.02
CA GLY A 270 25.09 -1.58 -20.42
C GLY A 270 26.44 -2.15 -20.85
N ALA A 271 27.37 -1.31 -21.27
CA ALA A 271 28.72 -1.74 -21.67
C ALA A 271 29.45 -2.48 -20.52
N GLU A 272 29.09 -2.16 -19.28
CA GLU A 272 29.58 -2.83 -18.08
C GLU A 272 29.19 -4.32 -18.02
N PHE A 273 28.10 -4.73 -18.69
CA PHE A 273 27.58 -6.09 -18.72
C PHE A 273 27.86 -6.79 -20.06
N LEU A 274 27.83 -6.03 -21.15
CA LEU A 274 28.10 -6.54 -22.51
C LEU A 274 29.58 -6.45 -22.85
N ASN A 275 30.39 -7.29 -22.21
CA ASN A 275 31.79 -7.41 -22.51
C ASN A 275 32.26 -8.88 -22.39
N ASN A 276 33.39 -9.17 -22.99
CA ASN A 276 33.92 -10.54 -23.05
C ASN A 276 34.16 -11.15 -21.65
N GLN A 277 34.63 -10.33 -20.69
CA GLN A 277 34.95 -10.82 -19.36
C GLN A 277 33.71 -11.33 -18.62
N VAL A 278 32.60 -10.58 -18.66
CA VAL A 278 31.34 -10.97 -18.05
C VAL A 278 30.69 -12.16 -18.80
N SER A 279 30.75 -12.14 -20.13
CA SER A 279 30.17 -13.22 -20.93
C SER A 279 30.92 -14.53 -20.77
N LEU A 280 32.26 -14.51 -20.70
CA LEU A 280 33.08 -15.67 -20.41
C LEU A 280 32.82 -16.22 -18.99
N LEU A 281 32.61 -15.34 -18.02
CA LEU A 281 32.28 -15.73 -16.65
C LEU A 281 30.94 -16.52 -16.62
N PHE A 282 29.88 -16.01 -17.25
CA PHE A 282 28.61 -16.73 -17.35
C PHE A 282 28.73 -18.06 -18.09
N SER A 283 29.50 -18.10 -19.17
CA SER A 283 29.76 -19.33 -19.93
C SER A 283 30.46 -20.38 -19.08
N ARG A 284 31.51 -19.98 -18.33
CA ARG A 284 32.26 -20.85 -17.42
C ARG A 284 31.36 -21.55 -16.40
N TYR A 285 30.39 -20.81 -15.86
CA TYR A 285 29.45 -21.35 -14.87
C TYR A 285 28.15 -21.90 -15.51
N LYS A 286 28.10 -22.06 -16.84
CA LYS A 286 26.94 -22.56 -17.58
C LYS A 286 25.65 -21.77 -17.34
N ILE A 287 25.75 -20.49 -17.03
CA ILE A 287 24.63 -19.58 -16.82
C ILE A 287 24.25 -18.95 -18.16
N LYS A 288 22.97 -19.10 -18.55
CA LYS A 288 22.47 -18.51 -19.80
C LYS A 288 22.32 -17.00 -19.64
N GLN A 289 22.93 -16.24 -20.55
CA GLN A 289 22.87 -14.78 -20.57
C GLN A 289 21.80 -14.31 -21.55
N TYR A 290 20.83 -13.52 -21.09
CA TYR A 290 19.82 -12.87 -21.91
C TYR A 290 19.97 -11.36 -21.82
N VAL A 291 19.85 -10.66 -22.95
CA VAL A 291 20.00 -9.21 -23.04
C VAL A 291 18.66 -8.59 -23.42
N ALA A 292 18.19 -7.66 -22.60
CA ALA A 292 16.98 -6.90 -22.85
C ALA A 292 17.16 -5.91 -23.99
N HIS A 293 16.07 -5.54 -24.65
CA HIS A 293 16.10 -4.49 -25.67
C HIS A 293 16.47 -3.15 -25.06
N ALA A 294 17.15 -2.33 -25.84
CA ALA A 294 17.46 -0.95 -25.44
C ALA A 294 16.16 -0.19 -25.13
N TYR A 295 16.20 0.66 -24.11
CA TYR A 295 15.05 1.45 -23.64
C TYR A 295 13.81 0.65 -23.21
N SER A 296 13.93 -0.67 -22.98
CA SER A 296 12.84 -1.57 -22.62
C SER A 296 12.86 -1.98 -21.16
N ALA A 297 12.84 -0.99 -20.24
CA ALA A 297 12.90 -1.22 -18.79
C ALA A 297 11.82 -2.19 -18.28
N TRP A 298 10.66 -2.27 -18.96
CA TRP A 298 9.58 -3.21 -18.58
C TRP A 298 9.95 -4.69 -18.72
N GLU A 299 10.96 -5.04 -19.53
CA GLU A 299 11.45 -6.41 -19.68
C GLU A 299 12.21 -6.88 -18.44
N ARG A 300 12.63 -5.93 -17.59
CA ARG A 300 13.30 -6.12 -16.29
C ARG A 300 12.47 -5.53 -15.13
N GLY A 301 11.17 -5.64 -15.20
CA GLY A 301 10.25 -5.06 -14.21
C GLY A 301 10.44 -5.59 -12.78
N SER A 302 11.10 -6.75 -12.59
CA SER A 302 11.43 -7.26 -11.26
C SER A 302 12.51 -6.41 -10.62
N ASN A 303 13.57 -6.06 -11.38
CA ASN A 303 14.64 -5.18 -10.92
C ASN A 303 14.14 -3.75 -10.64
N GLU A 304 13.33 -3.17 -11.52
CA GLU A 304 12.76 -1.84 -11.29
C GLU A 304 12.03 -1.77 -9.94
N ASN A 305 11.21 -2.77 -9.66
CA ASN A 305 10.50 -2.88 -8.38
C ASN A 305 11.44 -3.08 -7.19
N ALA A 306 12.46 -3.93 -7.33
CA ALA A 306 13.44 -4.18 -6.27
C ALA A 306 14.28 -2.92 -6.01
N ASN A 307 14.77 -2.25 -7.05
CA ASN A 307 15.55 -1.02 -6.95
C ASN A 307 14.74 0.10 -6.30
N ARG A 308 13.43 0.22 -6.61
CA ARG A 308 12.55 1.16 -5.94
C ARG A 308 12.39 0.85 -4.44
N ARG A 309 12.36 -0.44 -4.04
CA ARG A 309 12.33 -0.84 -2.63
C ARG A 309 13.66 -0.58 -1.95
N LEU A 310 14.79 -0.88 -2.62
CA LEU A 310 16.13 -0.62 -2.12
C LEU A 310 16.35 0.88 -1.87
N ARG A 311 15.80 1.75 -2.73
CA ARG A 311 15.84 3.22 -2.60
C ARG A 311 15.10 3.77 -1.37
N ARG A 312 14.36 2.96 -0.64
CA ARG A 312 13.80 3.35 0.68
C ARG A 312 14.88 3.35 1.77
N TYR A 313 15.89 2.50 1.62
CA TYR A 313 17.04 2.43 2.54
C TYR A 313 18.20 3.28 2.05
N PHE A 314 18.37 3.37 0.73
CA PHE A 314 19.43 4.13 0.07
C PHE A 314 18.81 5.11 -0.93
N PRO A 315 18.35 6.30 -0.49
CA PRO A 315 17.71 7.30 -1.33
C PRO A 315 18.59 7.71 -2.52
N LYS A 316 18.00 8.39 -3.53
CA LYS A 316 18.78 8.99 -4.61
C LYS A 316 19.76 10.02 -4.03
N GLY A 317 21.02 9.88 -4.40
CA GLY A 317 22.10 10.72 -3.84
C GLY A 317 22.93 10.02 -2.77
N THR A 318 22.56 8.79 -2.33
CA THR A 318 23.41 8.00 -1.43
C THR A 318 24.78 7.74 -2.06
N ASP A 319 25.85 8.01 -1.32
CA ASP A 319 27.21 7.66 -1.72
C ASP A 319 27.53 6.22 -1.35
N PHE A 320 27.51 5.32 -2.34
CA PHE A 320 27.80 3.91 -2.12
C PHE A 320 29.27 3.62 -1.75
N LYS A 321 30.18 4.58 -1.86
CA LYS A 321 31.52 4.46 -1.32
C LYS A 321 31.51 4.36 0.21
N LYS A 322 30.59 5.09 0.85
CA LYS A 322 30.42 5.12 2.31
C LYS A 322 29.53 3.99 2.82
N THR A 323 28.76 3.34 1.93
CA THR A 323 27.87 2.23 2.30
C THR A 323 28.67 0.93 2.39
N THR A 324 28.47 0.14 3.42
CA THR A 324 29.11 -1.17 3.60
C THR A 324 28.30 -2.28 2.94
N GLN A 325 28.92 -3.42 2.64
CA GLN A 325 28.20 -4.62 2.17
C GLN A 325 27.23 -5.15 3.24
N ALA A 326 27.58 -5.03 4.52
CA ALA A 326 26.73 -5.45 5.63
C ALA A 326 25.41 -4.65 5.68
N GLU A 327 25.46 -3.34 5.46
CA GLU A 327 24.25 -2.50 5.36
C GLU A 327 23.36 -2.89 4.17
N LEU A 328 23.95 -3.20 3.01
CA LEU A 328 23.22 -3.69 1.85
C LEU A 328 22.56 -5.04 2.13
N ASN A 329 23.28 -5.96 2.78
CA ASN A 329 22.75 -7.25 3.18
C ASN A 329 21.58 -7.09 4.17
N ALA A 330 21.71 -6.23 5.17
CA ALA A 330 20.64 -5.94 6.12
C ALA A 330 19.39 -5.34 5.45
N ALA A 331 19.57 -4.46 4.47
CA ALA A 331 18.47 -3.89 3.72
C ALA A 331 17.78 -4.94 2.83
N THR A 332 18.53 -5.76 2.11
CA THR A 332 17.97 -6.83 1.27
C THR A 332 17.31 -7.92 2.09
N GLU A 333 17.84 -8.25 3.27
CA GLU A 333 17.20 -9.17 4.21
C GLU A 333 15.84 -8.66 4.68
N LYS A 334 15.73 -7.39 5.04
CA LYS A 334 14.44 -6.75 5.34
C LYS A 334 13.50 -6.85 4.15
N MET A 335 13.97 -6.54 2.93
CA MET A 335 13.15 -6.61 1.71
C MET A 335 12.69 -8.04 1.40
N ASN A 336 13.54 -9.02 1.61
CA ASN A 336 13.25 -10.44 1.37
C ASN A 336 12.28 -11.02 2.40
N ASN A 337 12.14 -10.38 3.56
CA ASN A 337 11.18 -10.72 4.60
C ASN A 337 9.86 -9.91 4.51
N TRP A 338 9.69 -9.06 3.48
CA TRP A 338 8.42 -8.39 3.25
C TRP A 338 7.39 -9.33 2.60
N PRO A 339 6.18 -9.41 3.13
CA PRO A 339 5.11 -10.17 2.52
C PRO A 339 4.66 -9.51 1.21
N LEU A 340 4.61 -10.28 0.12
CA LEU A 340 4.23 -9.77 -1.19
C LEU A 340 2.87 -10.31 -1.62
N LYS A 341 1.99 -9.43 -2.11
CA LYS A 341 0.68 -9.81 -2.66
C LYS A 341 0.80 -10.89 -3.75
N LEU A 342 1.83 -10.78 -4.61
CA LEU A 342 2.13 -11.76 -5.66
C LEU A 342 2.26 -13.20 -5.13
N HIS A 343 2.68 -13.36 -3.89
CA HIS A 343 2.87 -14.64 -3.22
C HIS A 343 1.78 -14.92 -2.17
N SER A 344 0.61 -14.33 -2.31
CA SER A 344 -0.45 -14.42 -1.29
C SER A 344 0.07 -14.03 0.09
N TYR A 345 0.84 -12.94 0.13
CA TYR A 345 1.49 -12.37 1.31
C TYR A 345 2.52 -13.25 2.02
N ARG A 346 3.06 -14.27 1.32
CA ARG A 346 4.30 -14.93 1.74
C ARG A 346 5.50 -14.08 1.34
N THR A 347 6.63 -14.31 2.01
CA THR A 347 7.85 -13.54 1.79
C THR A 347 8.70 -14.10 0.65
N PRO A 348 9.52 -13.29 -0.05
CA PRO A 348 10.52 -13.77 -1.00
C PRO A 348 11.44 -14.84 -0.42
N ASN A 349 11.92 -14.69 0.82
CA ASN A 349 12.70 -15.68 1.54
C ASN A 349 11.98 -17.03 1.63
N HIS A 350 10.70 -17.02 2.04
CA HIS A 350 9.91 -18.25 2.12
C HIS A 350 9.81 -18.94 0.75
N GLU A 351 9.46 -18.19 -0.30
CA GLU A 351 9.27 -18.76 -1.64
C GLU A 351 10.60 -19.25 -2.27
N PHE A 352 11.71 -18.53 -2.03
CA PHE A 352 13.02 -18.93 -2.52
C PHE A 352 13.52 -20.20 -1.83
N ASN A 353 13.45 -20.28 -0.51
CA ASN A 353 13.83 -21.47 0.26
C ASN A 353 12.96 -22.68 -0.08
N LYS A 354 11.66 -22.47 -0.29
CA LYS A 354 10.74 -23.52 -0.77
C LYS A 354 11.14 -24.06 -2.13
N ALA A 355 11.57 -23.18 -3.05
CA ALA A 355 12.04 -23.57 -4.37
C ALA A 355 13.38 -24.35 -4.28
N LYS A 356 14.32 -23.87 -3.45
CA LYS A 356 15.61 -24.52 -3.19
C LYS A 356 15.42 -25.92 -2.60
N ASN A 357 14.59 -26.07 -1.60
CA ASN A 357 14.30 -27.38 -0.99
C ASN A 357 13.66 -28.38 -1.96
N ARG A 358 12.86 -27.87 -2.94
CA ARG A 358 12.30 -28.73 -4.01
C ARG A 358 13.35 -29.18 -5.01
N GLN A 359 14.34 -28.34 -5.32
CA GLN A 359 15.46 -28.70 -6.20
C GLN A 359 16.29 -29.83 -5.59
N ASN A 360 16.53 -29.77 -4.28
CA ASN A 360 17.39 -30.72 -3.54
C ASN A 360 16.70 -32.04 -3.18
N LYS A 361 15.37 -32.16 -3.37
CA LYS A 361 14.67 -33.44 -3.16
C LYS A 361 15.05 -34.42 -4.28
N PRO A 362 15.52 -35.63 -3.94
CA PRO A 362 15.77 -36.66 -4.95
C PRO A 362 14.49 -36.87 -5.76
N ARG A 363 14.61 -36.80 -7.10
CA ARG A 363 13.53 -37.22 -7.98
C ARG A 363 13.36 -38.73 -7.80
N ASN A 364 12.37 -39.18 -7.04
CA ASN A 364 11.96 -40.58 -7.11
C ASN A 364 11.61 -40.85 -8.57
N LYS A 365 12.51 -41.48 -9.27
CA LYS A 365 12.19 -42.11 -10.56
C LYS A 365 11.07 -43.08 -10.23
N LYS A 366 9.87 -42.81 -10.70
CA LYS A 366 8.85 -43.87 -10.84
C LYS A 366 9.47 -44.89 -11.79
N ILE A 367 9.79 -46.06 -11.26
CA ILE A 367 10.13 -47.26 -11.99
C ILE A 367 8.88 -47.67 -12.76
#